data_d2e385423aa55885e3b54f4eaf4e635e
#
_entry.id   d2e385423aa55885e3b54f4eaf4e635e
#
_cell.length_a   1.000
_cell.length_b   1.000
_cell.length_c   1.000
_cell.angle_alpha   90.00
_cell.angle_beta   90.00
_cell.angle_gamma   90.00
#
_symmetry.space_group_name_H-M   'P 1'
#
loop_
_entity.id
_entity.type
_entity.pdbx_description
1 polymer ?
#
loop_
_entity_poly.entity_id
_entity_poly.type
_entity_poly.pdbx_seq_one_letter_code
_entity_poly.pdbx_strand_id
1 'polypeptide(L)'
;MALRALLVALVALALAGAALAAGSKSTLRITYWPHGRSQSATTWTLGCGPAAGTHPARIRTCAQLKAHPADLRPATRACTIMPTRTSPQAAIQGTWAGRPVNRSYRIGCPGWSDLRLVLTGRS
;
A
#
# COMPACT_ATOMS: atom_id res chain seq x y z
N MET A 1 -54.37 -7.63 18.88
CA MET A 1 -53.99 -7.78 17.47
C MET A 1 -52.90 -6.79 17.03
N ALA A 2 -52.21 -6.13 17.93
CA ALA A 2 -51.14 -5.20 17.61
C ALA A 2 -49.73 -5.84 17.64
N LEU A 3 -49.61 -7.14 17.92
CA LEU A 3 -48.32 -7.82 18.05
C LEU A 3 -47.67 -8.28 16.73
N ARG A 4 -48.40 -8.19 15.62
CA ARG A 4 -47.86 -8.66 14.33
C ARG A 4 -47.11 -7.61 13.52
N ALA A 5 -47.18 -6.36 13.92
CA ALA A 5 -46.51 -5.26 13.21
C ALA A 5 -45.08 -4.99 13.70
N LEU A 6 -44.68 -5.56 14.84
CA LEU A 6 -43.37 -5.29 15.45
C LEU A 6 -42.26 -6.24 15.01
N LEU A 7 -42.59 -7.33 14.32
CA LEU A 7 -41.60 -8.32 13.90
C LEU A 7 -40.97 -8.03 12.53
N VAL A 8 -41.51 -7.13 11.75
CA VAL A 8 -41.01 -6.83 10.41
C VAL A 8 -39.92 -5.73 10.44
N ALA A 9 -39.88 -4.92 11.47
CA ALA A 9 -38.94 -3.80 11.56
C ALA A 9 -37.51 -4.20 12.01
N LEU A 10 -37.35 -5.39 12.59
CA LEU A 10 -36.04 -5.83 13.13
C LEU A 10 -35.12 -6.51 12.12
N VAL A 11 -35.65 -6.95 10.99
CA VAL A 11 -34.85 -7.66 9.97
C VAL A 11 -34.12 -6.69 9.04
N ALA A 12 -34.55 -5.46 8.92
CA ALA A 12 -33.95 -4.49 8.01
C ALA A 12 -32.64 -3.86 8.52
N LEU A 13 -32.38 -3.90 9.82
CA LEU A 13 -31.16 -3.30 10.39
C LEU A 13 -29.93 -4.19 10.33
N ALA A 14 -30.09 -5.48 10.14
CA ALA A 14 -28.95 -6.41 10.14
C ALA A 14 -28.16 -6.39 8.82
N LEU A 15 -28.72 -5.88 7.74
CA LEU A 15 -28.07 -5.84 6.42
C LEU A 15 -27.18 -4.62 6.19
N ALA A 16 -27.35 -3.55 6.96
CA ALA A 16 -26.58 -2.33 6.80
C ALA A 16 -25.15 -2.44 7.40
N GLY A 17 -24.93 -3.34 8.37
CA GLY A 17 -23.63 -3.51 9.03
C GLY A 17 -22.59 -4.25 8.17
N ALA A 18 -23.04 -5.12 7.26
CA ALA A 18 -22.12 -5.91 6.42
C ALA A 18 -21.47 -5.11 5.30
N ALA A 19 -22.11 -4.04 4.82
CA ALA A 19 -21.58 -3.20 3.75
C ALA A 19 -20.43 -2.28 4.21
N LEU A 20 -20.36 -1.93 5.50
CA LEU A 20 -19.32 -1.08 6.06
C LEU A 20 -18.01 -1.83 6.37
N ALA A 21 -18.10 -3.14 6.57
CA ALA A 21 -16.93 -3.98 6.85
C ALA A 21 -16.10 -4.32 5.59
N ALA A 22 -16.66 -4.15 4.40
CA ALA A 22 -16.01 -4.45 3.12
C ALA A 22 -15.09 -3.33 2.61
N GLY A 23 -14.90 -2.24 3.39
CA GLY A 23 -14.29 -1.01 2.91
C GLY A 23 -12.85 -0.74 3.32
N SER A 24 -12.06 -1.76 3.72
CA SER A 24 -10.64 -1.55 4.00
C SER A 24 -9.88 -1.30 2.70
N LYS A 25 -9.77 -0.03 2.33
CA LYS A 25 -9.05 0.38 1.12
C LYS A 25 -7.58 0.56 1.42
N SER A 26 -6.76 0.12 0.49
CA SER A 26 -5.34 0.42 0.49
C SER A 26 -5.10 1.62 -0.42
N THR A 27 -4.51 2.67 0.12
CA THR A 27 -4.15 3.88 -0.62
C THR A 27 -2.74 4.29 -0.22
N LEU A 28 -1.85 4.30 -1.19
CA LEU A 28 -0.43 4.54 -0.97
C LEU A 28 0.06 5.70 -1.83
N ARG A 29 1.03 6.41 -1.32
CA ARG A 29 1.86 7.35 -2.04
C ARG A 29 3.27 6.80 -2.12
N ILE A 30 3.80 6.66 -3.33
CA ILE A 30 5.13 6.12 -3.59
C ILE A 30 5.98 7.23 -4.17
N THR A 31 7.10 7.51 -3.54
CA THR A 31 8.08 8.48 -4.03
C THR A 31 9.38 7.77 -4.35
N TYR A 32 9.92 8.01 -5.54
CA TYR A 32 11.14 7.40 -6.02
C TYR A 32 12.17 8.46 -6.38
N TRP A 33 13.34 8.35 -5.77
CA TRP A 33 14.52 9.20 -6.02
C TRP A 33 15.59 8.35 -6.71
N PRO A 34 15.66 8.35 -8.04
CA PRO A 34 16.62 7.49 -8.76
C PRO A 34 18.08 7.85 -8.50
N HIS A 35 18.36 9.07 -8.10
CA HIS A 35 19.71 9.58 -7.85
C HIS A 35 19.92 10.16 -6.45
N GLY A 36 19.12 9.70 -5.49
CA GLY A 36 19.20 10.18 -4.11
C GLY A 36 18.29 11.37 -3.82
N ARG A 37 18.09 11.67 -2.54
CA ARG A 37 17.10 12.65 -2.08
C ARG A 37 17.43 14.10 -2.40
N SER A 38 18.67 14.41 -2.77
CA SER A 38 19.06 15.75 -3.20
C SER A 38 18.70 16.04 -4.65
N GLN A 39 18.29 15.04 -5.41
CA GLN A 39 17.86 15.15 -6.80
C GLN A 39 16.35 15.06 -6.91
N SER A 40 15.82 15.32 -8.12
CA SER A 40 14.37 15.24 -8.38
C SER A 40 13.81 13.83 -8.16
N ALA A 41 12.57 13.77 -7.70
CA ALA A 41 11.85 12.53 -7.46
C ALA A 41 10.64 12.40 -8.38
N THR A 42 10.19 11.16 -8.56
CA THR A 42 8.88 10.86 -9.15
C THR A 42 7.95 10.36 -8.04
N THR A 43 6.73 10.85 -8.02
CA THR A 43 5.73 10.45 -7.04
C THR A 43 4.51 9.88 -7.75
N TRP A 44 4.04 8.74 -7.26
CA TRP A 44 2.83 8.09 -7.74
C TRP A 44 1.84 7.87 -6.60
N THR A 45 0.57 7.90 -6.95
CA THR A 45 -0.50 7.39 -6.10
C THR A 45 -0.86 5.98 -6.52
N LEU A 46 -1.23 5.14 -5.58
CA LEU A 46 -1.66 3.77 -5.83
C LEU A 46 -2.80 3.41 -4.90
N GLY A 47 -3.91 3.00 -5.48
CA GLY A 47 -5.00 2.35 -4.76
C GLY A 47 -5.08 0.88 -5.17
N CYS A 48 -5.36 0.00 -4.23
CA CYS A 48 -5.57 -1.41 -4.49
C CYS A 48 -6.91 -1.86 -3.90
N GLY A 49 -7.69 -2.54 -4.73
CA GLY A 49 -9.03 -2.99 -4.40
C GLY A 49 -10.18 -2.11 -4.88
N PRO A 50 -10.27 -1.79 -6.20
CA PRO A 50 -9.45 -2.18 -7.36
C PRO A 50 -8.20 -1.34 -7.53
N ALA A 51 -7.31 -1.77 -8.44
CA ALA A 51 -6.10 -1.04 -8.79
C ALA A 51 -6.43 0.31 -9.43
N ALA A 52 -5.90 1.39 -8.86
CA ALA A 52 -6.15 2.77 -9.28
C ALA A 52 -4.94 3.66 -8.98
N GLY A 53 -4.97 4.90 -9.45
CA GLY A 53 -3.93 5.88 -9.21
C GLY A 53 -3.03 6.11 -10.41
N THR A 54 -1.90 6.78 -10.19
CA THR A 54 -0.97 7.22 -11.24
C THR A 54 0.22 6.30 -11.48
N HIS A 55 0.39 5.26 -10.66
CA HIS A 55 1.50 4.32 -10.82
C HIS A 55 1.47 3.67 -12.21
N PRO A 56 2.61 3.57 -12.93
CA PRO A 56 2.65 3.10 -14.32
C PRO A 56 2.28 1.61 -14.47
N ALA A 57 2.35 0.81 -13.42
CA ALA A 57 2.04 -0.62 -13.43
C ALA A 57 1.11 -0.99 -12.28
N ARG A 58 -0.02 -0.33 -12.15
CA ARG A 58 -0.96 -0.44 -11.01
C ARG A 58 -1.35 -1.86 -10.65
N ILE A 59 -1.77 -2.65 -11.64
CA ILE A 59 -2.26 -4.02 -11.40
C ILE A 59 -1.15 -4.92 -10.89
N ARG A 60 0.01 -4.91 -11.55
CA ARG A 60 1.17 -5.71 -11.15
C ARG A 60 1.74 -5.28 -9.81
N THR A 61 1.72 -3.98 -9.55
CA THR A 61 2.18 -3.40 -8.30
C THR A 61 1.29 -3.81 -7.13
N CYS A 62 -0.03 -3.77 -7.30
CA CYS A 62 -0.95 -4.28 -6.29
C CYS A 62 -0.73 -5.77 -6.00
N ALA A 63 -0.47 -6.57 -7.04
CA ALA A 63 -0.15 -7.98 -6.88
C ALA A 63 1.18 -8.20 -6.13
N GLN A 64 2.20 -7.41 -6.41
CA GLN A 64 3.49 -7.48 -5.74
C GLN A 64 3.38 -7.12 -4.24
N LEU A 65 2.62 -6.09 -3.90
CA LEU A 65 2.36 -5.72 -2.51
C LEU A 65 1.58 -6.80 -1.75
N LYS A 66 0.62 -7.44 -2.40
CA LYS A 66 -0.10 -8.57 -1.82
C LYS A 66 0.81 -9.78 -1.55
N ALA A 67 1.78 -10.00 -2.40
CA ALA A 67 2.73 -11.11 -2.25
C ALA A 67 3.78 -10.83 -1.16
N HIS A 68 4.06 -9.56 -0.87
CA HIS A 68 5.13 -9.15 0.06
C HIS A 68 4.64 -8.16 1.13
N PRO A 69 3.59 -8.48 1.90
CA PRO A 69 3.04 -7.55 2.89
C PRO A 69 4.02 -7.23 4.04
N ALA A 70 4.93 -8.15 4.35
CA ALA A 70 5.95 -7.94 5.38
C ALA A 70 6.92 -6.81 5.03
N ASP A 71 7.14 -6.53 3.75
CA ASP A 71 8.02 -5.47 3.30
C ASP A 71 7.42 -4.06 3.46
N LEU A 72 6.17 -3.96 3.85
CA LEU A 72 5.53 -2.70 4.24
C LEU A 72 5.73 -2.36 5.73
N ARG A 73 6.25 -3.30 6.51
CA ARG A 73 6.56 -3.11 7.93
C ARG A 73 8.00 -2.64 8.10
N PRO A 74 8.36 -2.09 9.27
CA PRO A 74 9.74 -1.73 9.56
C PRO A 74 10.70 -2.90 9.33
N ALA A 75 11.87 -2.60 8.75
CA ALA A 75 12.88 -3.60 8.46
C ALA A 75 13.48 -4.18 9.74
N THR A 76 13.63 -5.50 9.77
CA THR A 76 14.26 -6.24 10.88
C THR A 76 15.66 -6.75 10.54
N ARG A 77 16.08 -6.60 9.30
CA ARG A 77 17.39 -7.05 8.80
C ARG A 77 18.25 -5.88 8.36
N ALA A 78 19.55 -6.04 8.44
CA ALA A 78 20.50 -5.07 7.95
C ALA A 78 20.55 -5.03 6.40
N CYS A 79 21.03 -3.93 5.85
CA CYS A 79 21.31 -3.83 4.42
C CYS A 79 22.52 -4.70 4.04
N THR A 80 22.49 -5.29 2.85
CA THR A 80 23.59 -6.11 2.33
C THR A 80 24.66 -5.27 1.61
N ILE A 81 24.28 -4.07 1.16
CA ILE A 81 25.15 -3.11 0.50
C ILE A 81 25.00 -1.78 1.25
N MET A 82 26.10 -1.05 1.44
CA MET A 82 26.05 0.28 2.05
C MET A 82 25.61 1.31 0.99
N PRO A 83 24.41 1.89 1.09
CA PRO A 83 23.97 2.89 0.13
C PRO A 83 24.75 4.19 0.27
N THR A 84 24.95 4.88 -0.85
CA THR A 84 25.54 6.22 -0.89
C THR A 84 24.47 7.29 -0.99
N ARG A 85 24.87 8.57 -0.97
CA ARG A 85 23.93 9.70 -1.12
C ARG A 85 23.23 9.73 -2.47
N THR A 86 23.86 9.20 -3.52
CA THR A 86 23.35 9.17 -4.89
C THR A 86 22.68 7.84 -5.25
N SER A 87 22.68 6.88 -4.34
CA SER A 87 22.01 5.60 -4.53
C SER A 87 20.49 5.78 -4.65
N PRO A 88 19.81 4.96 -5.46
CA PRO A 88 18.36 4.99 -5.55
C PRO A 88 17.69 4.78 -4.19
N GLN A 89 16.69 5.58 -3.92
CA GLN A 89 15.87 5.51 -2.71
C GLN A 89 14.40 5.62 -3.09
N ALA A 90 13.55 5.11 -2.22
CA ALA A 90 12.11 5.26 -2.35
C ALA A 90 11.45 5.33 -0.97
N ALA A 91 10.22 5.80 -0.94
CA ALA A 91 9.39 5.82 0.26
C ALA A 91 7.97 5.42 -0.10
N ILE A 92 7.32 4.70 0.80
CA ILE A 92 5.91 4.38 0.72
C ILE A 92 5.22 4.94 1.95
N GLN A 93 4.18 5.73 1.74
CA GLN A 93 3.36 6.31 2.79
C GLN A 93 1.88 6.10 2.47
N GLY A 94 1.08 5.90 3.49
CA GLY A 94 -0.36 5.77 3.36
C GLY A 94 -0.94 4.65 4.20
N THR A 95 -1.88 3.91 3.62
CA THR A 95 -2.61 2.84 4.31
C THR A 95 -2.63 1.59 3.45
N TRP A 96 -2.30 0.46 4.04
CA TRP A 96 -2.42 -0.86 3.42
C TRP A 96 -3.30 -1.76 4.28
N ALA A 97 -4.39 -2.24 3.70
CA ALA A 97 -5.37 -3.08 4.40
C ALA A 97 -5.80 -2.49 5.75
N GLY A 98 -6.04 -1.18 5.81
CA GLY A 98 -6.45 -0.46 7.00
C GLY A 98 -5.32 -0.12 7.98
N ARG A 99 -4.08 -0.49 7.70
CA ARG A 99 -2.92 -0.23 8.58
C ARG A 99 -2.05 0.87 8.01
N PRO A 100 -1.55 1.81 8.84
CA PRO A 100 -0.63 2.85 8.37
C PRO A 100 0.68 2.25 7.85
N VAL A 101 1.18 2.81 6.75
CA VAL A 101 2.49 2.49 6.18
C VAL A 101 3.29 3.78 6.11
N ASN A 102 4.51 3.74 6.62
CA ASN A 102 5.46 4.82 6.48
C ASN A 102 6.87 4.22 6.51
N ARG A 103 7.40 3.92 5.34
CA ARG A 103 8.66 3.22 5.24
C ARG A 103 9.53 3.79 4.11
N SER A 104 10.83 3.89 4.37
CA SER A 104 11.86 4.24 3.40
C SER A 104 12.60 2.99 2.94
N TYR A 105 13.03 3.02 1.68
CA TYR A 105 13.76 1.93 1.03
C TYR A 105 15.02 2.44 0.36
N ARG A 106 16.06 1.63 0.39
CA ARG A 106 17.31 1.88 -0.32
C ARG A 106 17.76 0.63 -1.05
N ILE A 107 18.44 0.80 -2.17
CA ILE A 107 19.04 -0.33 -2.88
C ILE A 107 19.97 -1.11 -1.94
N GLY A 108 19.90 -2.44 -1.97
CA GLY A 108 20.68 -3.31 -1.08
C GLY A 108 20.14 -3.46 0.32
N CYS A 109 19.00 -2.84 0.65
CA CYS A 109 18.32 -2.94 1.93
C CYS A 109 17.05 -3.80 1.83
N PRO A 110 16.54 -4.30 2.98
CA PRO A 110 15.35 -5.16 2.97
C PRO A 110 14.15 -4.53 2.28
N GLY A 111 13.44 -5.31 1.49
CA GLY A 111 12.24 -4.90 0.75
C GLY A 111 12.50 -4.32 -0.64
N TRP A 112 13.71 -3.87 -0.94
CA TRP A 112 14.01 -3.26 -2.23
C TRP A 112 13.78 -4.22 -3.40
N SER A 113 14.37 -5.41 -3.34
CA SER A 113 14.27 -6.41 -4.41
C SER A 113 12.84 -6.92 -4.58
N ASP A 114 12.17 -7.21 -3.46
CA ASP A 114 10.81 -7.73 -3.47
C ASP A 114 9.79 -6.72 -4.00
N LEU A 115 10.01 -5.44 -3.74
CA LEU A 115 9.11 -4.36 -4.13
C LEU A 115 9.67 -3.49 -5.27
N ARG A 116 10.61 -3.98 -6.04
CA ARG A 116 11.30 -3.19 -7.07
C ARG A 116 10.34 -2.50 -8.05
N LEU A 117 9.35 -3.22 -8.56
CA LEU A 117 8.36 -2.64 -9.47
C LEU A 117 7.53 -1.55 -8.78
N VAL A 118 7.14 -1.78 -7.53
CA VAL A 118 6.41 -0.79 -6.73
C VAL A 118 7.23 0.48 -6.57
N LEU A 119 8.49 0.33 -6.18
CA LEU A 119 9.36 1.43 -5.78
C LEU A 119 9.90 2.24 -6.95
N THR A 120 10.20 1.59 -8.06
CA THR A 120 10.88 2.22 -9.21
C THR A 120 10.00 2.40 -10.43
N GLY A 121 8.83 1.76 -10.47
CA GLY A 121 7.97 1.72 -11.65
C GLY A 121 8.52 0.83 -12.77
N ARG A 122 9.58 0.09 -12.53
CA ARG A 122 10.28 -0.77 -13.50
C ARG A 122 10.51 -2.16 -12.93
N SER A 123 10.24 -3.14 -13.74
CA SER A 123 10.50 -4.55 -13.41
C SER A 123 11.97 -4.94 -13.55
#